data_e90e87a07a2efafd8d450e898c1e8036
#
_entry.id   e90e87a07a2efafd8d450e898c1e8036
#
_cell.length_a   1.000
_cell.length_b   1.000
_cell.length_c   1.000
_cell.angle_alpha   90.00
_cell.angle_beta   90.00
_cell.angle_gamma   90.00
#
_symmetry.space_group_name_H-M   'P 1'
#
loop_
_entity.id
_entity.type
_entity.pdbx_description
1 polymer ?
#
loop_
_entity_poly.entity_id
_entity_poly.type
_entity_poly.pdbx_seq_one_letter_code
_entity_poly.pdbx_strand_id
1 'polypeptide(L)'
;SILGLGNLILRDKERIQPRAGRLDLLLQDAEANRRYEVEIQLWKTDESHIIRTIEYWDIERKRYLQYDHTAVIVTEDITSRFLNVISLFNGMIALVAIQMNAIKVGENISLVCTTVLDQKSLGFDDDEEALDVADRAYWEKRGTEETVRMADALLEFVKTFDPKFELKYNKFYIGLAKDGQATNFAIFRPRKNGLKLELRLKQSDEI
;
A
#
# COMPACT_ATOMS: atom_id res chain seq x y z
N SER A 1 1.39 -1.17 -15.98
CA SER A 1 2.68 -1.13 -15.23
C SER A 1 3.63 -2.21 -15.75
N ILE A 2 4.92 -1.91 -15.93
CA ILE A 2 5.93 -2.89 -16.36
C ILE A 2 6.12 -4.00 -15.31
N LEU A 3 5.88 -3.70 -14.03
CA LEU A 3 6.02 -4.64 -12.92
C LEU A 3 4.82 -5.60 -12.78
N GLY A 4 3.78 -5.46 -13.58
CA GLY A 4 2.57 -6.28 -13.46
C GLY A 4 1.67 -5.97 -12.25
N LEU A 5 1.97 -4.89 -11.49
CA LEU A 5 1.29 -4.52 -10.25
C LEU A 5 0.12 -3.54 -10.45
N GLY A 6 -0.47 -3.47 -11.63
CA GLY A 6 -1.60 -2.59 -11.94
C GLY A 6 -1.19 -1.16 -12.32
N ASN A 7 -2.10 -0.21 -12.10
CA ASN A 7 -1.90 1.20 -12.43
C ASN A 7 -1.24 1.93 -11.25
N LEU A 8 0.08 2.14 -11.32
CA LEU A 8 0.88 2.68 -10.24
C LEU A 8 1.33 4.11 -10.50
N ILE A 9 1.34 4.91 -9.45
CA ILE A 9 1.89 6.26 -9.41
C ILE A 9 3.21 6.21 -8.64
N LEU A 10 4.27 6.77 -9.21
CA LEU A 10 5.54 6.98 -8.51
C LEU A 10 5.35 8.09 -7.48
N ARG A 11 5.53 7.77 -6.20
CA ARG A 11 5.46 8.73 -5.09
C ARG A 11 6.81 9.29 -4.71
N ASP A 12 7.84 8.43 -4.75
CA ASP A 12 9.19 8.83 -4.41
C ASP A 12 10.20 7.85 -5.03
N LYS A 13 11.40 8.31 -5.27
CA LYS A 13 12.54 7.50 -5.68
C LYS A 13 13.73 7.80 -4.78
N GLU A 14 14.57 6.78 -4.54
CA GLU A 14 15.73 6.91 -3.67
C GLU A 14 15.38 7.53 -2.31
N ARG A 15 14.26 7.11 -1.75
CA ARG A 15 13.70 7.67 -0.53
C ARG A 15 14.56 7.32 0.68
N ILE A 16 15.09 8.33 1.35
CA ILE A 16 15.91 8.15 2.55
C ILE A 16 15.09 7.50 3.66
N GLN A 17 15.59 6.38 4.17
CA GLN A 17 15.08 5.70 5.34
C GLN A 17 16.02 5.97 6.52
N PRO A 18 15.56 6.67 7.57
CA PRO A 18 16.42 7.03 8.70
C PRO A 18 17.12 5.82 9.31
N ARG A 19 18.44 5.82 9.35
CA ARG A 19 19.30 4.77 9.90
C ARG A 19 19.29 3.43 9.15
N ALA A 20 18.59 3.34 8.00
CA ALA A 20 18.44 2.07 7.25
C ALA A 20 18.94 2.15 5.81
N GLY A 21 19.07 3.35 5.23
CA GLY A 21 19.53 3.51 3.85
C GLY A 21 18.54 4.24 2.96
N ARG A 22 18.36 3.76 1.72
CA ARG A 22 17.44 4.37 0.74
C ARG A 22 16.62 3.30 0.06
N LEU A 23 15.31 3.48 0.08
CA LEU A 23 14.34 2.72 -0.69
C LEU A 23 14.39 3.16 -2.14
N ASP A 24 14.53 2.25 -3.08
CA ASP A 24 14.67 2.58 -4.50
C ASP A 24 13.42 3.27 -5.06
N LEU A 25 12.25 2.64 -4.90
CA LEU A 25 10.99 3.23 -5.37
C LEU A 25 9.89 3.07 -4.33
N LEU A 26 9.14 4.15 -4.09
CA LEU A 26 7.87 4.12 -3.40
C LEU A 26 6.76 4.34 -4.43
N LEU A 27 5.97 3.31 -4.70
CA LEU A 27 4.85 3.35 -5.63
C LEU A 27 3.52 3.32 -4.86
N GLN A 28 2.48 3.83 -5.49
CA GLN A 28 1.12 3.79 -4.94
C GLN A 28 0.14 3.40 -6.02
N ASP A 29 -0.78 2.51 -5.68
CA ASP A 29 -1.92 2.21 -6.54
C ASP A 29 -2.78 3.47 -6.72
N ALA A 30 -3.15 3.77 -7.97
CA ALA A 30 -3.96 4.96 -8.29
C ALA A 30 -5.40 4.85 -7.78
N GLU A 31 -5.91 3.64 -7.63
CA GLU A 31 -7.32 3.35 -7.33
C GLU A 31 -7.51 2.78 -5.91
N ALA A 32 -6.46 2.14 -5.37
CA ALA A 32 -6.48 1.55 -4.06
C ALA A 32 -5.58 2.32 -3.07
N ASN A 33 -5.83 2.13 -1.79
CA ASN A 33 -5.02 2.75 -0.74
C ASN A 33 -3.78 1.91 -0.40
N ARG A 34 -3.14 1.37 -1.45
CA ARG A 34 -1.98 0.47 -1.33
C ARG A 34 -0.71 1.14 -1.79
N ARG A 35 0.35 0.91 -1.05
CA ARG A 35 1.72 1.31 -1.38
C ARG A 35 2.60 0.09 -1.58
N TYR A 36 3.59 0.26 -2.43
CA TYR A 36 4.58 -0.76 -2.75
C TYR A 36 5.95 -0.17 -2.47
N GLU A 37 6.66 -0.78 -1.54
CA GLU A 37 8.05 -0.51 -1.20
C GLU A 37 8.92 -1.41 -2.06
N VAL A 38 9.52 -0.85 -3.10
CA VAL A 38 10.23 -1.61 -4.14
C VAL A 38 11.73 -1.45 -3.97
N GLU A 39 12.41 -2.56 -3.77
CA GLU A 39 13.87 -2.68 -3.81
C GLU A 39 14.29 -3.42 -5.07
N ILE A 40 15.27 -2.86 -5.78
CA ILE A 40 15.77 -3.35 -7.06
C ILE A 40 17.24 -3.72 -6.93
N GLN A 41 17.56 -4.96 -7.20
CA GLN A 41 18.95 -5.42 -7.26
C GLN A 41 19.25 -6.01 -8.63
N LEU A 42 20.28 -5.49 -9.29
CA LEU A 42 20.84 -6.12 -10.47
C LEU A 42 21.57 -7.39 -10.05
N TRP A 43 21.59 -8.40 -10.93
CA TRP A 43 22.19 -9.73 -10.70
C TRP A 43 21.35 -10.57 -9.73
N LYS A 44 22.00 -11.44 -8.97
CA LYS A 44 21.36 -12.37 -8.03
C LYS A 44 20.96 -11.68 -6.75
N THR A 45 19.80 -12.06 -6.23
CA THR A 45 19.39 -11.69 -4.87
C THR A 45 20.40 -12.18 -3.84
N ASP A 46 20.70 -11.36 -2.86
CA ASP A 46 21.47 -11.71 -1.66
C ASP A 46 20.66 -11.46 -0.37
N GLU A 47 21.24 -11.84 0.75
CA GLU A 47 20.63 -11.70 2.06
C GLU A 47 20.34 -10.23 2.41
N SER A 48 21.26 -9.33 2.05
CA SER A 48 21.14 -7.90 2.35
C SER A 48 19.96 -7.28 1.60
N HIS A 49 19.72 -7.71 0.36
CA HIS A 49 18.57 -7.24 -0.43
C HIS A 49 17.24 -7.64 0.22
N ILE A 50 17.12 -8.89 0.66
CA ILE A 50 15.91 -9.37 1.35
C ILE A 50 15.69 -8.61 2.66
N ILE A 51 16.75 -8.43 3.46
CA ILE A 51 16.69 -7.72 4.75
C ILE A 51 16.26 -6.27 4.53
N ARG A 52 16.87 -5.54 3.58
CA ARG A 52 16.53 -4.16 3.29
C ARG A 52 15.08 -4.01 2.85
N THR A 53 14.61 -4.89 1.96
CA THR A 53 13.21 -4.86 1.50
C THR A 53 12.22 -4.97 2.66
N ILE A 54 12.45 -5.91 3.58
CA ILE A 54 11.61 -6.11 4.77
C ILE A 54 11.70 -4.90 5.71
N GLU A 55 12.90 -4.38 5.95
CA GLU A 55 13.14 -3.24 6.83
C GLU A 55 12.45 -1.98 6.30
N TYR A 56 12.54 -1.69 5.01
CA TYR A 56 11.92 -0.50 4.43
C TYR A 56 10.40 -0.59 4.41
N TRP A 57 9.85 -1.77 4.11
CA TRP A 57 8.43 -2.06 4.25
C TRP A 57 7.95 -1.81 5.70
N ASP A 58 8.67 -2.30 6.71
CA ASP A 58 8.28 -2.12 8.11
C ASP A 58 8.35 -0.64 8.54
N ILE A 59 9.38 0.09 8.09
CA ILE A 59 9.52 1.54 8.36
C ILE A 59 8.37 2.32 7.72
N GLU A 60 8.06 2.08 6.45
CA GLU A 60 7.00 2.81 5.75
C GLU A 60 5.62 2.44 6.33
N ARG A 61 5.38 1.18 6.65
CA ARG A 61 4.16 0.72 7.30
C ARG A 61 3.93 1.36 8.67
N LYS A 62 4.95 1.48 9.48
CA LYS A 62 4.88 2.15 10.79
C LYS A 62 4.66 3.66 10.66
N ARG A 63 5.24 4.27 9.63
CA ARG A 63 5.12 5.71 9.38
C ARG A 63 3.78 6.11 8.79
N TYR A 64 3.17 5.24 8.01
CA TYR A 64 1.97 5.54 7.22
C TYR A 64 0.90 4.46 7.38
N LEU A 65 0.41 4.28 8.59
CA LEU A 65 -0.59 3.27 8.98
C LEU A 65 -1.90 3.32 8.18
N GLN A 66 -2.17 4.41 7.48
CA GLN A 66 -3.36 4.60 6.66
C GLN A 66 -3.31 3.89 5.31
N TYR A 67 -2.16 3.35 4.92
CA TYR A 67 -1.99 2.59 3.69
C TYR A 67 -1.79 1.11 3.97
N ASP A 68 -2.23 0.29 3.03
CA ASP A 68 -1.80 -1.09 2.94
C ASP A 68 -0.42 -1.11 2.29
N HIS A 69 0.52 -1.79 2.90
CA HIS A 69 1.91 -1.81 2.46
C HIS A 69 2.30 -3.18 1.92
N THR A 70 2.96 -3.20 0.78
CA THR A 70 3.45 -4.41 0.13
C THR A 70 4.93 -4.27 -0.18
N ALA A 71 5.74 -5.13 0.39
CA ALA A 71 7.16 -5.24 0.07
C ALA A 71 7.33 -5.84 -1.33
N VAL A 72 8.20 -5.28 -2.17
CA VAL A 72 8.45 -5.78 -3.52
C VAL A 72 9.94 -5.94 -3.74
N ILE A 73 10.35 -7.16 -4.01
CA ILE A 73 11.73 -7.51 -4.41
C ILE A 73 11.76 -7.62 -5.93
N VAL A 74 12.63 -6.83 -6.58
CA VAL A 74 12.90 -6.94 -8.01
C VAL A 74 14.37 -7.30 -8.21
N THR A 75 14.65 -8.36 -8.96
CA THR A 75 16.01 -8.82 -9.22
C THR A 75 16.10 -9.59 -10.55
N GLU A 76 17.29 -9.77 -11.09
CA GLU A 76 17.49 -10.56 -12.31
C GLU A 76 17.37 -12.07 -12.06
N ASP A 77 17.79 -12.55 -10.86
CA ASP A 77 17.75 -13.97 -10.52
C ASP A 77 17.43 -14.19 -9.04
N ILE A 78 16.37 -14.94 -8.79
CA ILE A 78 16.00 -15.41 -7.46
C ILE A 78 16.27 -16.90 -7.38
N THR A 79 17.34 -17.27 -6.68
CA THR A 79 17.66 -18.69 -6.51
C THR A 79 16.58 -19.39 -5.68
N SER A 80 16.41 -20.69 -5.89
CA SER A 80 15.44 -21.52 -5.13
C SER A 80 15.62 -21.41 -3.62
N ARG A 81 16.87 -21.24 -3.14
CA ARG A 81 17.15 -21.03 -1.72
C ARG A 81 16.48 -19.76 -1.19
N PHE A 82 16.65 -18.64 -1.90
CA PHE A 82 16.07 -17.37 -1.49
C PHE A 82 14.56 -17.33 -1.72
N LEU A 83 14.06 -17.94 -2.78
CA LEU A 83 12.63 -18.07 -3.01
C LEU A 83 11.94 -18.82 -1.86
N ASN A 84 12.54 -19.88 -1.35
CA ASN A 84 12.03 -20.61 -0.18
C ASN A 84 12.00 -19.72 1.07
N VAL A 85 13.05 -18.93 1.33
CA VAL A 85 13.10 -18.01 2.47
C VAL A 85 12.03 -16.92 2.34
N ILE A 86 11.94 -16.29 1.16
CA ILE A 86 10.95 -15.24 0.89
C ILE A 86 9.52 -15.78 1.02
N SER A 87 9.28 -17.01 0.57
CA SER A 87 7.98 -17.68 0.69
C SER A 87 7.54 -17.91 2.14
N LEU A 88 8.48 -18.11 3.07
CA LEU A 88 8.17 -18.23 4.49
C LEU A 88 7.67 -16.90 5.09
N PHE A 89 8.20 -15.78 4.62
CA PHE A 89 7.74 -14.46 5.07
C PHE A 89 6.41 -14.06 4.48
N ASN A 90 6.06 -14.54 3.28
CA ASN A 90 4.87 -14.12 2.53
C ASN A 90 3.53 -14.39 3.24
N GLY A 91 3.48 -15.24 4.25
CA GLY A 91 2.31 -15.43 5.11
C GLY A 91 2.21 -14.42 6.27
N MET A 92 3.27 -13.64 6.53
CA MET A 92 3.36 -12.67 7.63
C MET A 92 3.55 -11.24 7.14
N ILE A 93 4.12 -11.09 5.96
CA ILE A 93 4.43 -9.84 5.29
C ILE A 93 3.77 -9.90 3.92
N ALA A 94 3.04 -8.85 3.54
CA ALA A 94 2.58 -8.68 2.17
C ALA A 94 3.81 -8.50 1.27
N LEU A 95 4.19 -9.55 0.52
CA LEU A 95 5.43 -9.58 -0.22
C LEU A 95 5.23 -10.12 -1.65
N VAL A 96 5.79 -9.42 -2.62
CA VAL A 96 5.84 -9.80 -4.02
C VAL A 96 7.30 -9.92 -4.46
N ALA A 97 7.64 -10.97 -5.19
CA ALA A 97 8.95 -11.13 -5.79
C ALA A 97 8.84 -11.18 -7.32
N ILE A 98 9.61 -10.33 -7.98
CA ILE A 98 9.59 -10.13 -9.43
C ILE A 98 10.99 -10.39 -9.97
N GLN A 99 11.08 -11.26 -10.96
CA GLN A 99 12.28 -11.48 -11.73
C GLN A 99 12.24 -10.58 -12.97
N MET A 100 13.27 -9.75 -13.17
CA MET A 100 13.37 -8.80 -14.28
C MET A 100 14.53 -9.18 -15.19
N ASN A 101 14.24 -9.40 -16.45
CA ASN A 101 15.25 -9.76 -17.46
C ASN A 101 15.25 -8.75 -18.62
N ALA A 102 16.42 -8.40 -19.10
CA ALA A 102 16.59 -7.64 -20.34
C ALA A 102 16.75 -8.62 -21.51
N ILE A 103 15.87 -8.53 -22.48
CA ILE A 103 15.90 -9.36 -23.69
C ILE A 103 16.24 -8.48 -24.89
N LYS A 104 17.30 -8.84 -25.61
CA LYS A 104 17.66 -8.18 -26.87
C LYS A 104 17.06 -8.93 -28.05
N VAL A 105 16.28 -8.21 -28.88
CA VAL A 105 15.71 -8.73 -30.12
C VAL A 105 16.11 -7.79 -31.26
N GLY A 106 17.07 -8.21 -32.08
CA GLY A 106 17.72 -7.33 -33.06
C GLY A 106 18.44 -6.16 -32.38
N GLU A 107 18.09 -4.94 -32.71
CA GLU A 107 18.63 -3.72 -32.10
C GLU A 107 17.82 -3.21 -30.91
N ASN A 108 16.68 -3.84 -30.61
CA ASN A 108 15.81 -3.41 -29.53
C ASN A 108 16.09 -4.21 -28.24
N ILE A 109 16.01 -3.51 -27.10
CA ILE A 109 16.08 -4.11 -25.77
C ILE A 109 14.72 -3.95 -25.11
N SER A 110 14.16 -5.05 -24.60
CA SER A 110 12.91 -5.07 -23.87
C SER A 110 13.15 -5.61 -22.45
N LEU A 111 12.53 -4.98 -21.46
CA LEU A 111 12.50 -5.50 -20.10
C LEU A 111 11.28 -6.39 -19.95
N VAL A 112 11.48 -7.59 -19.43
CA VAL A 112 10.45 -8.57 -19.10
C VAL A 112 10.46 -8.81 -17.60
N CYS A 113 9.33 -8.52 -16.97
CA CYS A 113 9.12 -8.73 -15.54
C CYS A 113 8.19 -9.93 -15.36
N THR A 114 8.61 -10.88 -14.54
CA THR A 114 7.84 -12.08 -14.21
C THR A 114 7.66 -12.16 -12.70
N THR A 115 6.42 -12.14 -12.23
CA THR A 115 6.13 -12.40 -10.81
C THR A 115 6.39 -13.85 -10.50
N VAL A 116 7.37 -14.13 -9.63
CA VAL A 116 7.74 -15.49 -9.20
C VAL A 116 7.17 -15.85 -7.83
N LEU A 117 6.78 -14.85 -7.06
CA LEU A 117 6.03 -15.00 -5.82
C LEU A 117 5.02 -13.85 -5.73
N ASP A 118 3.75 -14.18 -5.68
CA ASP A 118 2.69 -13.22 -5.46
C ASP A 118 2.34 -13.13 -3.98
N GLN A 119 1.80 -11.99 -3.58
CA GLN A 119 1.31 -11.77 -2.24
C GLN A 119 0.26 -12.83 -1.91
N LYS A 120 0.56 -13.68 -0.93
CA LYS A 120 -0.51 -14.42 -0.28
C LYS A 120 -1.39 -13.40 0.41
N SER A 121 -2.68 -13.42 0.07
CA SER A 121 -3.67 -12.75 0.89
C SER A 121 -3.38 -13.18 2.33
N LEU A 122 -3.01 -12.27 3.21
CA LEU A 122 -2.99 -12.54 4.66
C LEU A 122 -4.48 -12.70 5.02
N GLY A 123 -5.01 -13.90 4.63
CA GLY A 123 -6.41 -14.19 4.72
C GLY A 123 -6.83 -14.06 6.16
N PHE A 124 -7.72 -13.18 6.39
CA PHE A 124 -9.00 -13.77 6.73
C PHE A 124 -9.55 -14.40 5.44
N ASP A 125 -9.58 -15.73 5.36
CA ASP A 125 -10.53 -16.46 4.56
C ASP A 125 -11.91 -16.07 5.10
N ASP A 126 -12.34 -14.89 4.77
CA ASP A 126 -13.74 -14.58 4.70
C ASP A 126 -14.18 -15.36 3.47
N ASP A 127 -14.81 -16.50 3.75
CA ASP A 127 -15.57 -17.28 2.79
C ASP A 127 -16.09 -16.39 1.66
N GLU A 128 -16.05 -16.89 0.43
CA GLU A 128 -16.56 -16.36 -0.81
C GLU A 128 -17.87 -15.54 -0.65
N GLU A 129 -17.84 -14.48 0.13
CA GLU A 129 -18.87 -13.47 0.08
C GLU A 129 -18.49 -12.50 -1.03
N ALA A 130 -19.33 -12.50 -2.05
CA ALA A 130 -19.34 -11.63 -3.20
C ALA A 130 -18.60 -10.31 -2.97
N LEU A 131 -17.90 -9.85 -4.00
CA LEU A 131 -17.25 -8.54 -4.12
C LEU A 131 -18.14 -7.41 -3.60
N ASP A 132 -18.33 -7.33 -2.29
CA ASP A 132 -19.05 -6.25 -1.68
C ASP A 132 -18.20 -4.99 -1.89
N VAL A 133 -18.66 -4.18 -2.81
CA VAL A 133 -18.15 -2.84 -3.01
C VAL A 133 -18.21 -2.16 -1.65
N ALA A 134 -17.06 -1.79 -1.10
CA ALA A 134 -17.00 -1.09 0.16
C ALA A 134 -17.51 0.35 -0.06
N ASP A 135 -18.81 0.50 0.02
CA ASP A 135 -19.55 1.75 -0.12
C ASP A 135 -20.05 2.26 1.25
N ARG A 136 -20.94 3.23 1.19
CA ARG A 136 -21.60 3.77 2.37
C ARG A 136 -22.40 2.69 3.12
N ALA A 137 -23.16 1.88 2.41
CA ALA A 137 -24.01 0.83 3.00
C ALA A 137 -23.18 -0.23 3.75
N TYR A 138 -22.02 -0.59 3.20
CA TYR A 138 -21.05 -1.46 3.88
C TYR A 138 -20.66 -0.92 5.27
N TRP A 139 -20.39 0.39 5.35
CA TRP A 139 -19.98 1.03 6.61
C TRP A 139 -21.12 1.26 7.57
N GLU A 140 -22.34 1.53 7.09
CA GLU A 140 -23.54 1.59 7.92
C GLU A 140 -23.88 0.26 8.57
N LYS A 141 -23.67 -0.86 7.85
CA LYS A 141 -23.84 -2.21 8.39
C LYS A 141 -22.76 -2.55 9.44
N ARG A 142 -21.54 -2.11 9.24
CA ARG A 142 -20.38 -2.40 10.12
C ARG A 142 -20.34 -1.49 11.36
N GLY A 143 -20.72 -0.24 11.21
CA GLY A 143 -20.93 0.74 12.27
C GLY A 143 -22.41 0.94 12.55
N THR A 144 -22.86 2.15 12.38
CA THR A 144 -24.27 2.55 12.36
C THR A 144 -24.43 3.73 11.38
N GLU A 145 -25.64 3.96 10.91
CA GLU A 145 -25.96 5.14 10.07
C GLU A 145 -25.52 6.45 10.74
N GLU A 146 -25.73 6.55 12.06
CA GLU A 146 -25.33 7.72 12.84
C GLU A 146 -23.81 7.93 12.84
N THR A 147 -23.02 6.86 13.04
CA THR A 147 -21.57 6.97 13.05
C THR A 147 -20.97 7.23 11.67
N VAL A 148 -21.63 6.81 10.59
CA VAL A 148 -21.24 7.19 9.21
C VAL A 148 -21.60 8.65 8.95
N ARG A 149 -22.76 9.16 9.42
CA ARG A 149 -23.10 10.59 9.33
C ARG A 149 -22.10 11.50 10.06
N MET A 150 -21.43 11.02 11.10
CA MET A 150 -20.34 11.78 11.74
C MET A 150 -19.17 12.01 10.76
N ALA A 151 -18.87 11.04 9.90
CA ALA A 151 -17.86 11.22 8.86
C ALA A 151 -18.29 12.25 7.80
N ASP A 152 -19.60 12.28 7.44
CA ASP A 152 -20.14 13.31 6.55
C ASP A 152 -20.00 14.70 7.17
N ALA A 153 -20.33 14.86 8.45
CA ALA A 153 -20.22 16.15 9.15
C ALA A 153 -18.76 16.65 9.19
N LEU A 154 -17.81 15.74 9.39
CA LEU A 154 -16.38 16.07 9.35
C LEU A 154 -15.93 16.42 7.92
N LEU A 155 -16.47 15.77 6.89
CA LEU A 155 -16.22 16.14 5.50
C LEU A 155 -16.71 17.56 5.23
N GLU A 156 -17.93 17.93 5.65
CA GLU A 156 -18.45 19.28 5.45
C GLU A 156 -17.57 20.33 6.14
N PHE A 157 -17.03 20.03 7.31
CA PHE A 157 -16.04 20.90 7.94
C PHE A 157 -14.76 21.03 7.10
N VAL A 158 -14.22 19.92 6.55
CA VAL A 158 -13.04 19.95 5.68
C VAL A 158 -13.31 20.74 4.40
N LYS A 159 -14.51 20.64 3.84
CA LYS A 159 -14.92 21.40 2.64
C LYS A 159 -14.94 22.92 2.85
N THR A 160 -15.01 23.41 4.09
CA THR A 160 -14.87 24.85 4.36
C THR A 160 -13.48 25.37 3.98
N PHE A 161 -12.47 24.53 3.99
CA PHE A 161 -11.09 24.87 3.59
C PHE A 161 -10.83 24.59 2.11
N ASP A 162 -11.38 23.50 1.58
CA ASP A 162 -11.30 23.15 0.17
C ASP A 162 -12.52 22.30 -0.24
N PRO A 163 -13.42 22.86 -1.09
CA PRO A 163 -14.67 22.20 -1.48
C PRO A 163 -14.48 20.95 -2.36
N LYS A 164 -13.26 20.68 -2.85
CA LYS A 164 -12.95 19.53 -3.70
C LYS A 164 -12.76 18.23 -2.94
N PHE A 165 -12.79 18.25 -1.61
CA PHE A 165 -12.69 17.04 -0.83
C PHE A 165 -13.97 16.21 -0.90
N GLU A 166 -13.78 14.90 -0.96
CA GLU A 166 -14.85 13.89 -0.97
C GLU A 166 -14.47 12.69 -0.09
N LEU A 167 -15.46 11.91 0.36
CA LEU A 167 -15.23 10.65 1.05
C LEU A 167 -14.91 9.55 0.03
N LYS A 168 -13.87 8.79 0.30
CA LYS A 168 -13.52 7.56 -0.44
C LYS A 168 -13.64 6.36 0.50
N TYR A 169 -14.59 5.48 0.18
CA TYR A 169 -14.87 4.29 0.97
C TYR A 169 -13.93 3.15 0.57
N ASN A 170 -13.38 2.44 1.55
CA ASN A 170 -12.71 1.16 1.36
C ASN A 170 -13.06 0.20 2.51
N LYS A 171 -12.63 -1.08 2.45
CA LYS A 171 -12.99 -2.09 3.47
C LYS A 171 -12.44 -1.82 4.87
N PHE A 172 -11.41 -0.97 5.01
CA PHE A 172 -10.69 -0.76 6.27
C PHE A 172 -11.00 0.56 6.94
N TYR A 173 -11.35 1.60 6.16
CA TYR A 173 -11.68 2.94 6.63
C TYR A 173 -12.41 3.74 5.54
N ILE A 174 -12.98 4.87 5.95
CA ILE A 174 -13.44 5.91 5.05
C ILE A 174 -12.32 6.97 5.02
N GLY A 175 -11.74 7.23 3.85
CA GLY A 175 -10.67 8.22 3.68
C GLY A 175 -11.17 9.51 3.06
N LEU A 176 -10.29 10.51 2.97
CA LEU A 176 -10.49 11.72 2.18
C LEU A 176 -9.79 11.59 0.83
N ALA A 177 -10.46 12.01 -0.22
CA ALA A 177 -9.91 12.14 -1.56
C ALA A 177 -10.10 13.57 -2.08
N LYS A 178 -9.23 13.97 -3.00
CA LYS A 178 -9.33 15.23 -3.74
C LYS A 178 -9.01 14.97 -5.20
N ASP A 179 -9.90 15.41 -6.09
CA ASP A 179 -9.77 15.15 -7.54
C ASP A 179 -9.58 13.64 -7.83
N GLY A 180 -10.30 12.76 -7.11
CA GLY A 180 -10.23 11.30 -7.22
C GLY A 180 -8.99 10.65 -6.56
N GLN A 181 -8.02 11.44 -6.09
CA GLN A 181 -6.80 10.94 -5.44
C GLN A 181 -6.93 10.92 -3.93
N ALA A 182 -6.63 9.78 -3.29
CA ALA A 182 -6.60 9.65 -1.85
C ALA A 182 -5.53 10.57 -1.23
N THR A 183 -5.93 11.44 -0.33
CA THR A 183 -5.03 12.35 0.40
C THR A 183 -4.81 11.93 1.84
N ASN A 184 -5.75 11.23 2.43
CA ASN A 184 -5.72 10.54 3.73
C ASN A 184 -4.93 11.23 4.87
N PHE A 185 -5.02 12.56 4.96
CA PHE A 185 -4.53 13.25 6.16
C PHE A 185 -5.46 13.02 7.35
N ALA A 186 -6.70 12.62 7.08
CA ALA A 186 -7.67 12.13 8.05
C ALA A 186 -8.34 10.87 7.53
N ILE A 187 -8.51 9.88 8.40
CA ILE A 187 -9.26 8.66 8.11
C ILE A 187 -10.29 8.41 9.20
N PHE A 188 -11.43 7.90 8.78
CA PHE A 188 -12.59 7.67 9.63
C PHE A 188 -12.88 6.18 9.71
N ARG A 189 -13.09 5.67 10.92
CA ARG A 189 -13.50 4.28 11.13
C ARG A 189 -14.76 4.26 12.00
N PRO A 190 -15.95 4.26 11.36
CA PRO A 190 -17.19 4.09 12.09
C PRO A 190 -17.20 2.78 12.89
N ARG A 191 -17.67 2.85 14.11
CA ARG A 191 -17.88 1.74 15.06
C ARG A 191 -19.31 1.81 15.55
N LYS A 192 -19.81 0.74 16.18
CA LYS A 192 -21.17 0.72 16.73
C LYS A 192 -21.44 1.83 17.75
N ASN A 193 -20.42 2.24 18.52
CA ASN A 193 -20.55 3.18 19.62
C ASN A 193 -19.87 4.54 19.36
N GLY A 194 -19.46 4.82 18.12
CA GLY A 194 -18.81 6.10 17.78
C GLY A 194 -17.94 6.03 16.54
N LEU A 195 -17.30 7.15 16.23
CA LEU A 195 -16.37 7.29 15.11
C LEU A 195 -14.95 7.41 15.63
N LYS A 196 -14.06 6.53 15.19
CA LYS A 196 -12.62 6.71 15.41
C LYS A 196 -12.08 7.59 14.30
N LEU A 197 -11.48 8.72 14.67
CA LEU A 197 -10.78 9.63 13.79
C LEU A 197 -9.27 9.47 13.98
N GLU A 198 -8.54 9.25 12.91
CA GLU A 198 -7.07 9.26 12.90
C GLU A 198 -6.60 10.40 12.01
N LEU A 199 -5.79 11.30 12.59
CA LEU A 199 -5.25 12.49 11.92
C LEU A 199 -3.73 12.34 11.73
N ARG A 200 -3.24 12.76 10.57
CA ARG A 200 -1.81 12.87 10.30
C ARG A 200 -1.35 14.27 10.70
N LEU A 201 -0.96 14.41 11.95
CA LEU A 201 -0.36 15.63 12.47
C LEU A 201 1.15 15.45 12.62
N LYS A 202 1.92 16.54 12.41
CA LYS A 202 3.29 16.56 12.88
C LYS A 202 3.23 16.58 14.41
N GLN A 203 4.01 15.71 15.05
CA GLN A 203 4.13 15.73 16.49
C GLN A 203 4.72 17.09 16.89
N SER A 204 4.02 17.86 17.70
CA SER A 204 4.49 19.07 18.34
C SER A 204 4.41 18.88 19.85
N ASP A 205 5.26 19.57 20.60
CA ASP A 205 5.30 19.44 22.07
C ASP A 205 4.05 19.97 22.77
N GLU A 206 3.04 20.40 22.01
CA GLU A 206 1.78 20.97 22.49
C GLU A 206 0.56 20.03 22.31
N ILE A 207 0.79 18.75 21.96
CA ILE A 207 -0.29 17.74 21.82
C ILE A 207 0.05 16.49 22.62
#